data_cf45014bc2ae62fce47751b8d9345dc4
#
_entry.id   cf45014bc2ae62fce47751b8d9345dc4
#
_cell.length_a   1.000
_cell.length_b   1.000
_cell.length_c   1.000
_cell.angle_alpha   90.00
_cell.angle_beta   90.00
_cell.angle_gamma   90.00
#
_symmetry.space_group_name_H-M   'P 1'
#
loop_
_entity.id
_entity.type
_entity.pdbx_description
1 polymer ?
#
loop_
_entity_poly.entity_id
_entity_poly.type
_entity_poly.pdbx_seq_one_letter_code
_entity_poly.pdbx_strand_id
1 'polypeptide(L)'
;MSPEAFPKGFHVRKTIAFALVLALLLPIAAFWGWLVLSPKPPLLDGVPFSPLVLDRDGNLLRLGLSEDEKYRVRIRLNEVAPEMVRAVLLYEDRHFYRHPGVNPLSLLRASAGMLGGARRMGGSTITMQVARLRLGLSTTTLSGKFAQMARALQYEYHYGKGEILEAYFNLAPYGGNIEGVGAAARIYFRTTSGRLTRTESLALAVVPQNPVRRSPLNGPDFEAARARMQMLADAEDAPGGGQGATASFGASGFALGRALPPLRVYGPARLPFGAPHVSSETLPLSRGGEPVRTCIDSGLQRLMERAVAGFAARGRRYGLNNAAALLIHWPSMEIRGLVGSAGFSDAAISGQVDGTRARRSPGSTLKPFIYGMALDQ
;
A
#
# COMPACT_ATOMS: atom_id res chain seq x y z
N MET A 1 -77.02 -40.67 7.64
CA MET A 1 -75.81 -40.00 8.19
C MET A 1 -74.82 -39.87 7.02
N SER A 2 -74.70 -38.69 6.49
CA SER A 2 -73.79 -38.38 5.35
C SER A 2 -72.39 -38.11 5.93
N PRO A 3 -71.30 -38.64 5.36
CA PRO A 3 -69.94 -38.26 5.81
C PRO A 3 -69.61 -36.84 5.34
N GLU A 4 -69.29 -36.02 6.29
CA GLU A 4 -68.79 -34.63 6.01
C GLU A 4 -67.51 -34.65 5.18
N ALA A 5 -67.58 -34.01 4.02
CA ALA A 5 -66.44 -33.84 3.12
C ALA A 5 -65.49 -32.80 3.69
N PHE A 6 -64.33 -33.22 4.19
CA PHE A 6 -63.25 -32.31 4.58
C PHE A 6 -62.79 -31.46 3.39
N PRO A 7 -62.61 -30.14 3.56
CA PRO A 7 -62.32 -29.25 2.44
C PRO A 7 -60.90 -29.52 1.91
N LYS A 8 -60.79 -30.11 0.70
CA LYS A 8 -59.54 -30.42 -0.02
C LYS A 8 -58.58 -29.20 -0.21
N GLY A 9 -59.07 -27.97 -0.02
CA GLY A 9 -58.29 -26.75 -0.17
C GLY A 9 -57.32 -26.45 0.98
N PHE A 10 -57.48 -27.04 2.17
CA PHE A 10 -56.66 -26.76 3.35
C PHE A 10 -55.29 -27.44 3.29
N HIS A 11 -55.21 -28.66 2.71
CA HIS A 11 -53.94 -29.36 2.52
C HIS A 11 -53.08 -28.74 1.44
N VAL A 12 -53.66 -28.30 0.32
CA VAL A 12 -52.93 -27.63 -0.78
C VAL A 12 -52.25 -26.34 -0.32
N ARG A 13 -52.95 -25.52 0.46
CA ARG A 13 -52.36 -24.27 1.01
C ARG A 13 -51.17 -24.53 1.95
N LYS A 14 -51.25 -25.57 2.82
CA LYS A 14 -50.14 -25.95 3.71
C LYS A 14 -48.94 -26.51 2.91
N THR A 15 -49.17 -27.31 1.87
CA THR A 15 -48.09 -27.83 1.03
C THR A 15 -47.39 -26.72 0.24
N ILE A 16 -48.16 -25.76 -0.30
CA ILE A 16 -47.56 -24.57 -0.99
C ILE A 16 -46.77 -23.73 -0.01
N ALA A 17 -47.28 -23.44 1.18
CA ALA A 17 -46.57 -22.67 2.22
C ALA A 17 -45.27 -23.41 2.64
N PHE A 18 -45.34 -24.72 2.84
CA PHE A 18 -44.15 -25.52 3.17
C PHE A 18 -43.12 -25.51 2.04
N ALA A 19 -43.56 -25.67 0.77
CA ALA A 19 -42.65 -25.60 -0.38
C ALA A 19 -41.98 -24.22 -0.52
N LEU A 20 -42.71 -23.14 -0.28
CA LEU A 20 -42.16 -21.78 -0.29
C LEU A 20 -41.14 -21.57 0.83
N VAL A 21 -41.41 -22.04 2.05
CA VAL A 21 -40.45 -21.98 3.18
C VAL A 21 -39.20 -22.79 2.86
N LEU A 22 -39.37 -24.02 2.30
CA LEU A 22 -38.23 -24.84 1.92
C LEU A 22 -37.42 -24.22 0.79
N ALA A 23 -38.07 -23.65 -0.21
CA ALA A 23 -37.40 -22.90 -1.29
C ALA A 23 -36.62 -21.68 -0.80
N LEU A 24 -37.03 -21.05 0.31
CA LEU A 24 -36.30 -19.97 0.93
C LEU A 24 -35.15 -20.45 1.82
N LEU A 25 -35.35 -21.54 2.57
CA LEU A 25 -34.37 -22.01 3.56
C LEU A 25 -33.22 -22.82 2.90
N LEU A 26 -33.52 -23.61 1.86
CA LEU A 26 -32.52 -24.45 1.17
C LEU A 26 -31.33 -23.62 0.61
N PRO A 27 -31.53 -22.52 -0.11
CA PRO A 27 -30.39 -21.67 -0.58
C PRO A 27 -29.58 -21.09 0.57
N ILE A 28 -30.24 -20.70 1.66
CA ILE A 28 -29.57 -20.15 2.86
C ILE A 28 -28.72 -21.25 3.51
N ALA A 29 -29.28 -22.45 3.70
CA ALA A 29 -28.56 -23.61 4.27
C ALA A 29 -27.39 -24.03 3.37
N ALA A 30 -27.61 -24.06 2.06
CA ALA A 30 -26.56 -24.37 1.08
C ALA A 30 -25.43 -23.34 1.11
N PHE A 31 -25.76 -22.04 1.21
CA PHE A 31 -24.78 -20.97 1.33
C PHE A 31 -23.97 -21.07 2.64
N TRP A 32 -24.66 -21.34 3.76
CA TRP A 32 -23.99 -21.57 5.05
C TRP A 32 -23.12 -22.81 5.04
N GLY A 33 -23.60 -23.91 4.45
CA GLY A 33 -22.81 -25.13 4.25
C GLY A 33 -21.56 -24.85 3.40
N TRP A 34 -21.72 -24.10 2.31
CA TRP A 34 -20.57 -23.69 1.49
C TRP A 34 -19.59 -22.82 2.30
N LEU A 35 -20.08 -21.86 3.10
CA LEU A 35 -19.25 -20.98 3.89
C LEU A 35 -18.39 -21.74 4.91
N VAL A 36 -19.00 -22.70 5.61
CA VAL A 36 -18.35 -23.52 6.64
C VAL A 36 -17.38 -24.53 6.06
N LEU A 37 -17.77 -25.17 4.93
CA LEU A 37 -16.97 -26.23 4.29
C LEU A 37 -15.91 -25.70 3.33
N SER A 38 -16.01 -24.43 2.91
CA SER A 38 -15.04 -23.86 1.98
C SER A 38 -13.69 -23.64 2.68
N PRO A 39 -12.57 -23.90 1.98
CA PRO A 39 -11.24 -23.64 2.54
C PRO A 39 -11.05 -22.14 2.80
N LYS A 40 -10.20 -21.84 3.78
CA LYS A 40 -9.79 -20.47 4.08
C LYS A 40 -9.19 -19.83 2.82
N PRO A 41 -9.76 -18.74 2.28
CA PRO A 41 -9.24 -18.10 1.07
C PRO A 41 -7.92 -17.39 1.38
N PRO A 42 -6.96 -17.33 0.43
CA PRO A 42 -5.71 -16.63 0.68
C PRO A 42 -5.96 -15.12 0.82
N LEU A 43 -5.38 -14.49 1.85
CA LEU A 43 -5.51 -13.06 2.09
C LEU A 43 -4.33 -12.29 1.48
N LEU A 44 -3.14 -12.45 2.04
CA LEU A 44 -1.89 -11.89 1.50
C LEU A 44 -0.90 -12.97 1.03
N ASP A 45 -1.20 -14.24 1.27
CA ASP A 45 -0.35 -15.36 0.87
C ASP A 45 -0.17 -15.40 -0.65
N GLY A 46 1.07 -15.54 -1.12
CA GLY A 46 1.39 -15.54 -2.53
C GLY A 46 1.26 -14.18 -3.24
N VAL A 47 1.06 -13.08 -2.49
CA VAL A 47 1.17 -11.72 -3.07
C VAL A 47 2.66 -11.35 -3.15
N PRO A 48 3.18 -11.04 -4.35
CA PRO A 48 4.56 -10.59 -4.48
C PRO A 48 4.73 -9.16 -3.95
N PHE A 49 5.71 -8.96 -3.07
CA PHE A 49 6.06 -7.67 -2.52
C PHE A 49 7.39 -7.18 -3.10
N SER A 50 7.53 -5.87 -3.18
CA SER A 50 8.72 -5.19 -3.67
C SER A 50 9.91 -5.42 -2.76
N PRO A 51 11.09 -5.76 -3.31
CA PRO A 51 12.32 -5.76 -2.54
C PRO A 51 12.73 -4.33 -2.20
N LEU A 52 13.20 -4.12 -0.97
CA LEU A 52 13.65 -2.80 -0.53
C LEU A 52 14.89 -2.87 0.36
N VAL A 53 15.74 -1.86 0.21
CA VAL A 53 16.97 -1.67 0.99
C VAL A 53 16.86 -0.39 1.79
N LEU A 54 17.16 -0.48 3.07
CA LEU A 54 17.12 0.62 4.02
C LEU A 54 18.53 0.91 4.55
N ASP A 55 18.78 2.16 4.91
CA ASP A 55 19.95 2.53 5.68
C ASP A 55 19.82 2.10 7.15
N ARG A 56 20.83 2.42 7.96
CA ARG A 56 20.86 2.09 9.39
C ARG A 56 19.70 2.69 10.19
N ASP A 57 19.18 3.82 9.76
CA ASP A 57 18.12 4.57 10.43
C ASP A 57 16.73 4.25 9.87
N GLY A 58 16.63 3.32 8.89
CA GLY A 58 15.39 2.89 8.26
C GLY A 58 14.94 3.79 7.11
N ASN A 59 15.78 4.72 6.64
CA ASN A 59 15.47 5.51 5.46
C ASN A 59 15.67 4.68 4.19
N LEU A 60 14.87 4.95 3.16
CA LEU A 60 14.91 4.21 1.91
C LEU A 60 16.19 4.52 1.13
N LEU A 61 17.00 3.50 0.85
CA LEU A 61 18.11 3.55 -0.11
C LEU A 61 17.65 3.15 -1.50
N ARG A 62 16.87 2.07 -1.61
CA ARG A 62 16.36 1.57 -2.89
C ARG A 62 15.05 0.82 -2.71
N LEU A 63 14.13 0.99 -3.67
CA LEU A 63 12.90 0.22 -3.82
C LEU A 63 12.89 -0.39 -5.22
N GLY A 64 12.77 -1.72 -5.30
CA GLY A 64 12.60 -2.45 -6.55
C GLY A 64 11.14 -2.69 -6.92
N LEU A 65 10.89 -3.18 -8.10
CA LEU A 65 9.60 -3.72 -8.49
C LEU A 65 9.43 -5.14 -7.91
N SER A 66 8.20 -5.51 -7.59
CA SER A 66 7.84 -6.90 -7.30
C SER A 66 7.87 -7.76 -8.58
N GLU A 67 7.74 -9.07 -8.43
CA GLU A 67 7.74 -10.02 -9.56
C GLU A 67 6.62 -9.75 -10.59
N ASP A 68 5.51 -9.15 -10.15
CA ASP A 68 4.39 -8.72 -10.99
C ASP A 68 4.46 -7.23 -11.41
N GLU A 69 5.68 -6.66 -11.41
CA GLU A 69 5.99 -5.29 -11.85
C GLU A 69 5.25 -4.19 -11.09
N LYS A 70 4.92 -4.43 -9.83
CA LYS A 70 4.28 -3.45 -8.95
C LYS A 70 5.25 -2.89 -7.92
N TYR A 71 4.98 -1.67 -7.48
CA TYR A 71 5.52 -1.16 -6.23
C TYR A 71 4.55 -1.52 -5.10
N ARG A 72 4.90 -2.50 -4.28
CA ARG A 72 4.07 -2.97 -3.16
C ARG A 72 4.95 -3.26 -1.96
N VAL A 73 4.94 -2.38 -0.97
CA VAL A 73 5.71 -2.52 0.27
C VAL A 73 4.82 -3.13 1.33
N ARG A 74 5.23 -4.31 1.85
CA ARG A 74 4.50 -5.00 2.92
C ARG A 74 4.49 -4.16 4.19
N ILE A 75 3.33 -4.02 4.79
CA ILE A 75 3.12 -3.32 6.07
C ILE A 75 2.13 -4.09 6.93
N ARG A 76 2.27 -3.95 8.24
CA ARG A 76 1.28 -4.39 9.23
C ARG A 76 0.32 -3.25 9.53
N LEU A 77 -0.89 -3.57 10.00
CA LEU A 77 -1.88 -2.55 10.32
C LEU A 77 -1.39 -1.56 11.39
N ASN A 78 -0.63 -2.02 12.38
CA ASN A 78 -0.03 -1.18 13.43
C ASN A 78 1.09 -0.26 12.92
N GLU A 79 1.57 -0.45 11.68
CA GLU A 79 2.54 0.41 11.01
C GLU A 79 1.88 1.48 10.13
N VAL A 80 0.55 1.59 10.16
CA VAL A 80 -0.21 2.61 9.43
C VAL A 80 -0.61 3.72 10.39
N ALA A 81 -0.41 4.97 9.99
CA ALA A 81 -0.81 6.13 10.78
C ALA A 81 -2.32 6.07 11.13
N PRO A 82 -2.71 6.32 12.38
CA PRO A 82 -4.13 6.31 12.78
C PRO A 82 -5.00 7.23 11.93
N GLU A 83 -4.46 8.37 11.51
CA GLU A 83 -5.14 9.31 10.61
C GLU A 83 -5.44 8.69 9.23
N MET A 84 -4.54 7.84 8.71
CA MET A 84 -4.78 7.13 7.44
C MET A 84 -5.86 6.06 7.59
N VAL A 85 -5.84 5.32 8.69
CA VAL A 85 -6.88 4.33 8.99
C VAL A 85 -8.24 5.02 9.09
N ARG A 86 -8.33 6.11 9.86
CA ARG A 86 -9.54 6.90 10.02
C ARG A 86 -10.04 7.47 8.69
N ALA A 87 -9.14 8.04 7.88
CA ALA A 87 -9.47 8.61 6.59
C ALA A 87 -10.06 7.58 5.63
N VAL A 88 -9.47 6.39 5.54
CA VAL A 88 -9.97 5.29 4.70
C VAL A 88 -11.33 4.80 5.20
N LEU A 89 -11.50 4.57 6.49
CA LEU A 89 -12.78 4.14 7.04
C LEU A 89 -13.88 5.16 6.78
N LEU A 90 -13.61 6.44 7.00
CA LEU A 90 -14.54 7.52 6.75
C LEU A 90 -14.99 7.60 5.29
N TYR A 91 -14.04 7.43 4.37
CA TYR A 91 -14.28 7.62 2.94
C TYR A 91 -14.85 6.38 2.25
N GLU A 92 -14.33 5.19 2.57
CA GLU A 92 -14.65 3.94 1.89
C GLU A 92 -15.75 3.15 2.61
N ASP A 93 -15.73 3.08 3.96
CA ASP A 93 -16.62 2.20 4.72
C ASP A 93 -16.75 2.62 6.19
N ARG A 94 -17.53 3.67 6.43
CA ARG A 94 -17.72 4.24 7.78
C ARG A 94 -18.22 3.24 8.83
N HIS A 95 -18.96 2.20 8.39
CA HIS A 95 -19.53 1.19 9.26
C HIS A 95 -18.78 -0.15 9.19
N PHE A 96 -17.52 -0.15 8.76
CA PHE A 96 -16.70 -1.34 8.52
C PHE A 96 -16.76 -2.34 9.67
N TYR A 97 -16.65 -1.89 10.90
CA TYR A 97 -16.67 -2.76 12.10
C TYR A 97 -18.07 -3.25 12.49
N ARG A 98 -19.16 -2.78 11.85
CA ARG A 98 -20.55 -3.08 12.24
C ARG A 98 -21.29 -4.04 11.32
N HIS A 99 -20.72 -4.38 10.15
CA HIS A 99 -21.37 -5.28 9.19
C HIS A 99 -20.47 -6.48 8.87
N PRO A 100 -21.04 -7.63 8.46
CA PRO A 100 -20.30 -8.86 8.17
C PRO A 100 -19.75 -8.89 6.72
N GLY A 101 -19.06 -7.84 6.28
CA GLY A 101 -18.43 -7.76 4.96
C GLY A 101 -19.32 -7.18 3.85
N VAL A 102 -20.61 -7.21 4.01
CA VAL A 102 -21.60 -6.59 3.11
C VAL A 102 -22.48 -5.68 3.94
N ASN A 103 -22.72 -4.45 3.49
CA ASN A 103 -23.58 -3.50 4.16
C ASN A 103 -24.95 -3.45 3.46
N PRO A 104 -26.01 -4.07 4.03
CA PRO A 104 -27.34 -4.13 3.38
C PRO A 104 -27.96 -2.77 3.15
N LEU A 105 -27.78 -1.84 4.10
CA LEU A 105 -28.32 -0.49 3.99
C LEU A 105 -27.66 0.32 2.87
N SER A 106 -26.36 0.11 2.64
CA SER A 106 -25.64 0.73 1.53
C SER A 106 -26.05 0.14 0.18
N LEU A 107 -26.36 -1.16 0.12
CA LEU A 107 -26.88 -1.82 -1.08
C LEU A 107 -28.28 -1.32 -1.41
N LEU A 108 -29.18 -1.20 -0.43
CA LEU A 108 -30.53 -0.68 -0.60
C LEU A 108 -30.50 0.78 -1.10
N ARG A 109 -29.63 1.62 -0.52
CA ARG A 109 -29.46 3.02 -0.98
C ARG A 109 -28.91 3.10 -2.40
N ALA A 110 -27.94 2.25 -2.74
CA ALA A 110 -27.38 2.19 -4.09
C ALA A 110 -28.42 1.74 -5.12
N SER A 111 -29.26 0.76 -4.79
CA SER A 111 -30.34 0.27 -5.65
C SER A 111 -31.45 1.32 -5.85
N ALA A 112 -31.86 2.01 -4.78
CA ALA A 112 -32.84 3.08 -4.84
C ALA A 112 -32.31 4.28 -5.66
N GLY A 113 -31.03 4.64 -5.50
CA GLY A 113 -30.38 5.68 -6.28
C GLY A 113 -30.29 5.37 -7.78
N MET A 114 -30.08 4.11 -8.15
CA MET A 114 -30.09 3.66 -9.55
C MET A 114 -31.49 3.81 -10.19
N LEU A 115 -32.56 3.53 -9.46
CA LEU A 115 -33.94 3.72 -9.91
C LEU A 115 -34.31 5.21 -10.04
N GLY A 116 -33.72 6.08 -9.22
CA GLY A 116 -33.94 7.53 -9.21
C GLY A 116 -33.03 8.33 -10.13
N GLY A 117 -32.22 7.70 -10.98
CA GLY A 117 -31.29 8.40 -11.89
C GLY A 117 -30.11 9.10 -11.20
N ALA A 118 -29.91 8.87 -9.91
CA ALA A 118 -28.78 9.45 -9.18
C ALA A 118 -27.46 8.78 -9.58
N ARG A 119 -26.37 9.57 -9.64
CA ARG A 119 -25.02 9.10 -9.88
C ARG A 119 -24.68 7.98 -8.89
N ARG A 120 -24.03 6.88 -9.37
CA ARG A 120 -23.65 5.69 -8.62
C ARG A 120 -23.04 6.06 -7.25
N MET A 121 -23.81 5.91 -6.19
CA MET A 121 -23.29 5.99 -4.83
C MET A 121 -22.57 4.68 -4.50
N GLY A 122 -21.36 4.78 -3.91
CA GLY A 122 -20.53 3.64 -3.56
C GLY A 122 -21.22 2.71 -2.56
N GLY A 123 -21.61 1.53 -3.02
CA GLY A 123 -22.21 0.48 -2.16
C GLY A 123 -21.23 -0.67 -1.86
N SER A 124 -19.95 -0.53 -2.17
CA SER A 124 -18.95 -1.58 -1.94
C SER A 124 -18.21 -1.31 -0.63
N THR A 125 -18.15 -2.32 0.24
CA THR A 125 -17.40 -2.29 1.49
C THR A 125 -15.91 -2.54 1.26
N ILE A 126 -15.07 -2.27 2.27
CA ILE A 126 -13.63 -2.59 2.25
C ILE A 126 -13.43 -4.09 2.01
N THR A 127 -14.17 -4.98 2.69
CA THR A 127 -14.07 -6.42 2.50
C THR A 127 -14.42 -6.85 1.07
N MET A 128 -15.43 -6.26 0.47
CA MET A 128 -15.78 -6.49 -0.93
C MET A 128 -14.65 -6.04 -1.88
N GLN A 129 -13.98 -4.93 -1.57
CA GLN A 129 -12.83 -4.45 -2.34
C GLN A 129 -11.64 -5.40 -2.23
N VAL A 130 -11.31 -5.89 -1.02
CA VAL A 130 -10.26 -6.90 -0.80
C VAL A 130 -10.56 -8.17 -1.59
N ALA A 131 -11.80 -8.69 -1.52
CA ALA A 131 -12.21 -9.85 -2.29
C ALA A 131 -12.01 -9.65 -3.80
N ARG A 132 -12.38 -8.49 -4.31
CA ARG A 132 -12.17 -8.13 -5.73
C ARG A 132 -10.69 -8.07 -6.11
N LEU A 133 -9.90 -7.35 -5.33
CA LEU A 133 -8.47 -7.15 -5.61
C LEU A 133 -7.70 -8.46 -5.53
N ARG A 134 -8.01 -9.27 -4.54
CA ARG A 134 -7.29 -10.52 -4.29
C ARG A 134 -7.62 -11.64 -5.28
N LEU A 135 -8.88 -11.71 -5.72
CA LEU A 135 -9.39 -12.80 -6.58
C LEU A 135 -9.58 -12.34 -8.05
N GLY A 136 -9.23 -11.11 -8.40
CA GLY A 136 -9.38 -10.59 -9.77
C GLY A 136 -10.83 -10.55 -10.25
N LEU A 137 -11.81 -10.36 -9.34
CA LEU A 137 -13.22 -10.46 -9.70
C LEU A 137 -13.68 -9.28 -10.56
N SER A 138 -14.31 -9.60 -11.69
CA SER A 138 -15.02 -8.59 -12.47
C SER A 138 -16.32 -8.19 -11.76
N THR A 139 -16.57 -6.90 -11.61
CA THR A 139 -17.78 -6.35 -10.99
C THR A 139 -18.65 -5.57 -11.95
N THR A 140 -18.43 -5.74 -13.25
CA THR A 140 -19.21 -5.10 -14.31
C THR A 140 -20.56 -5.78 -14.53
N THR A 141 -20.70 -7.06 -14.14
CA THR A 141 -21.92 -7.85 -14.23
C THR A 141 -22.58 -8.03 -12.86
N LEU A 142 -23.90 -8.31 -12.85
CA LEU A 142 -24.62 -8.64 -11.62
C LEU A 142 -24.07 -9.92 -10.96
N SER A 143 -23.79 -10.96 -11.74
CA SER A 143 -23.20 -12.20 -11.24
C SER A 143 -21.84 -11.98 -10.58
N GLY A 144 -20.98 -11.15 -11.19
CA GLY A 144 -19.71 -10.76 -10.60
C GLY A 144 -19.88 -9.98 -9.30
N LYS A 145 -20.92 -9.14 -9.19
CA LYS A 145 -21.23 -8.43 -7.95
C LYS A 145 -21.71 -9.37 -6.85
N PHE A 146 -22.56 -10.36 -7.18
CA PHE A 146 -22.96 -11.41 -6.23
C PHE A 146 -21.77 -12.27 -5.78
N ALA A 147 -20.91 -12.68 -6.71
CA ALA A 147 -19.67 -13.39 -6.38
C ALA A 147 -18.78 -12.58 -5.42
N GLN A 148 -18.63 -11.28 -5.66
CA GLN A 148 -17.89 -10.37 -4.77
C GLN A 148 -18.50 -10.34 -3.36
N MET A 149 -19.83 -10.27 -3.24
CA MET A 149 -20.51 -10.28 -1.95
C MET A 149 -20.32 -11.62 -1.22
N ALA A 150 -20.51 -12.75 -1.91
CA ALA A 150 -20.31 -14.07 -1.34
C ALA A 150 -18.86 -14.26 -0.83
N ARG A 151 -17.87 -13.83 -1.63
CA ARG A 151 -16.47 -13.87 -1.22
C ARG A 151 -16.17 -12.92 -0.07
N ALA A 152 -16.80 -11.76 0.00
CA ALA A 152 -16.66 -10.85 1.14
C ALA A 152 -17.15 -11.50 2.45
N LEU A 153 -18.31 -12.18 2.42
CA LEU A 153 -18.81 -12.95 3.55
C LEU A 153 -17.86 -14.11 3.94
N GLN A 154 -17.26 -14.79 2.95
CA GLN A 154 -16.26 -15.82 3.20
C GLN A 154 -15.00 -15.25 3.88
N TYR A 155 -14.49 -14.09 3.45
CA TYR A 155 -13.37 -13.44 4.11
C TYR A 155 -13.71 -13.10 5.57
N GLU A 156 -14.86 -12.53 5.84
CA GLU A 156 -15.29 -12.17 7.21
C GLU A 156 -15.51 -13.39 8.11
N TYR A 157 -15.86 -14.54 7.53
CA TYR A 157 -15.97 -15.79 8.27
C TYR A 157 -14.60 -16.31 8.73
N HIS A 158 -13.56 -16.16 7.90
CA HIS A 158 -12.23 -16.73 8.13
C HIS A 158 -11.22 -15.77 8.75
N TYR A 159 -11.45 -14.45 8.67
CA TYR A 159 -10.49 -13.42 9.07
C TYR A 159 -11.11 -12.34 9.94
N GLY A 160 -10.34 -11.85 10.88
CA GLY A 160 -10.73 -10.69 11.67
C GLY A 160 -10.71 -9.38 10.89
N LYS A 161 -11.47 -8.40 11.36
CA LYS A 161 -11.53 -7.05 10.74
C LYS A 161 -10.16 -6.42 10.56
N GLY A 162 -9.26 -6.59 11.54
CA GLY A 162 -7.89 -6.07 11.46
C GLY A 162 -7.08 -6.68 10.32
N GLU A 163 -7.17 -8.00 10.13
CA GLU A 163 -6.49 -8.70 9.03
C GLU A 163 -7.01 -8.26 7.65
N ILE A 164 -8.33 -8.10 7.53
CA ILE A 164 -8.96 -7.62 6.29
C ILE A 164 -8.54 -6.19 5.98
N LEU A 165 -8.50 -5.33 6.98
CA LEU A 165 -8.07 -3.94 6.83
C LEU A 165 -6.58 -3.85 6.48
N GLU A 166 -5.73 -4.69 7.08
CA GLU A 166 -4.31 -4.83 6.72
C GLU A 166 -4.16 -5.25 5.26
N ALA A 167 -4.94 -6.23 4.81
CA ALA A 167 -4.92 -6.65 3.41
C ALA A 167 -5.35 -5.51 2.47
N TYR A 168 -6.37 -4.75 2.83
CA TYR A 168 -6.77 -3.57 2.07
C TYR A 168 -5.62 -2.56 1.92
N PHE A 169 -4.92 -2.24 3.02
CA PHE A 169 -3.80 -1.30 2.99
C PHE A 169 -2.59 -1.81 2.20
N ASN A 170 -2.47 -3.12 2.00
CA ASN A 170 -1.42 -3.72 1.18
C ASN A 170 -1.80 -3.86 -0.30
N LEU A 171 -3.10 -3.90 -0.65
CA LEU A 171 -3.59 -4.23 -2.00
C LEU A 171 -4.27 -3.07 -2.72
N ALA A 172 -4.72 -2.03 -2.00
CA ALA A 172 -5.43 -0.91 -2.59
C ALA A 172 -4.58 -0.21 -3.67
N PRO A 173 -5.16 0.10 -4.85
CA PRO A 173 -4.43 0.74 -5.94
C PRO A 173 -4.29 2.25 -5.69
N TYR A 174 -3.09 2.78 -5.89
CA TYR A 174 -2.79 4.21 -5.73
C TYR A 174 -2.40 4.93 -7.03
N GLY A 175 -2.56 4.27 -8.18
CA GLY A 175 -2.27 4.82 -9.51
C GLY A 175 -1.01 4.23 -10.14
N GLY A 176 -1.03 4.09 -11.47
CA GLY A 176 0.02 3.40 -12.20
C GLY A 176 0.21 1.97 -11.67
N ASN A 177 1.45 1.64 -11.37
CA ASN A 177 1.83 0.35 -10.80
C ASN A 177 2.08 0.42 -9.28
N ILE A 178 1.50 1.41 -8.57
CA ILE A 178 1.65 1.59 -7.12
C ILE A 178 0.46 0.94 -6.42
N GLU A 179 0.72 -0.05 -5.60
CA GLU A 179 -0.27 -0.76 -4.79
C GLU A 179 0.15 -0.77 -3.31
N GLY A 180 -0.83 -0.62 -2.44
CA GLY A 180 -0.64 -0.51 -1.00
C GLY A 180 -0.15 0.85 -0.52
N VAL A 181 -0.61 1.23 0.68
CA VAL A 181 -0.26 2.53 1.29
C VAL A 181 1.21 2.61 1.66
N GLY A 182 1.87 1.48 1.92
CA GLY A 182 3.31 1.42 2.21
C GLY A 182 4.17 1.91 1.05
N ALA A 183 3.83 1.52 -0.19
CA ALA A 183 4.49 2.01 -1.39
C ALA A 183 4.07 3.44 -1.72
N ALA A 184 2.78 3.76 -1.61
CA ALA A 184 2.24 5.09 -1.90
C ALA A 184 2.88 6.17 -1.02
N ALA A 185 3.01 5.93 0.30
CA ALA A 185 3.66 6.85 1.22
C ALA A 185 5.13 7.11 0.85
N ARG A 186 5.87 6.08 0.49
CA ARG A 186 7.29 6.20 0.11
C ARG A 186 7.47 6.92 -1.22
N ILE A 187 6.61 6.64 -2.19
CA ILE A 187 6.72 7.20 -3.55
C ILE A 187 6.20 8.63 -3.58
N TYR A 188 4.98 8.86 -3.08
CA TYR A 188 4.35 10.18 -3.18
C TYR A 188 4.86 11.20 -2.16
N PHE A 189 5.22 10.75 -0.95
CA PHE A 189 5.55 11.66 0.16
C PHE A 189 6.94 11.44 0.76
N ARG A 190 7.70 10.45 0.29
CA ARG A 190 9.04 10.10 0.82
C ARG A 190 9.03 9.82 2.32
N THR A 191 7.94 9.25 2.81
CA THR A 191 7.75 8.89 4.22
C THR A 191 7.30 7.44 4.36
N THR A 192 7.13 6.96 5.57
CA THR A 192 6.54 5.65 5.85
C THR A 192 5.04 5.78 6.08
N SER A 193 4.29 4.68 5.93
CA SER A 193 2.84 4.63 6.22
C SER A 193 2.49 5.11 7.62
N GLY A 194 3.36 4.87 8.61
CA GLY A 194 3.15 5.28 10.01
C GLY A 194 3.45 6.75 10.30
N ARG A 195 4.08 7.47 9.37
CA ARG A 195 4.42 8.89 9.51
C ARG A 195 3.63 9.81 8.59
N LEU A 196 2.59 9.29 7.95
CA LEU A 196 1.70 10.11 7.13
C LEU A 196 1.02 11.17 8.00
N THR A 197 1.10 12.41 7.56
CA THR A 197 0.35 13.51 8.15
C THR A 197 -1.14 13.38 7.84
N ARG A 198 -1.99 14.12 8.57
CA ARG A 198 -3.44 14.17 8.27
C ARG A 198 -3.69 14.56 6.81
N THR A 199 -3.05 15.60 6.30
CA THR A 199 -3.21 16.08 4.92
C THR A 199 -2.84 15.00 3.89
N GLU A 200 -1.74 14.30 4.09
CA GLU A 200 -1.29 13.20 3.23
C GLU A 200 -2.24 11.99 3.31
N SER A 201 -2.72 11.67 4.51
CA SER A 201 -3.69 10.60 4.74
C SER A 201 -5.01 10.85 4.02
N LEU A 202 -5.58 12.05 4.16
CA LEU A 202 -6.79 12.45 3.45
C LEU A 202 -6.61 12.44 1.92
N ALA A 203 -5.43 12.86 1.45
CA ALA A 203 -5.08 12.84 0.04
C ALA A 203 -5.00 11.41 -0.52
N LEU A 204 -4.39 10.47 0.21
CA LEU A 204 -4.30 9.07 -0.23
C LEU A 204 -5.66 8.36 -0.15
N ALA A 205 -6.50 8.64 0.84
CA ALA A 205 -7.77 7.95 1.04
C ALA A 205 -8.72 8.08 -0.17
N VAL A 206 -8.61 9.13 -0.98
CA VAL A 206 -9.49 9.35 -2.14
C VAL A 206 -9.05 8.62 -3.41
N VAL A 207 -7.80 8.15 -3.46
CA VAL A 207 -7.20 7.59 -4.68
C VAL A 207 -7.79 6.24 -5.09
N PRO A 208 -7.98 5.25 -4.18
CA PRO A 208 -8.34 3.88 -4.55
C PRO A 208 -9.67 3.74 -5.31
N GLN A 209 -10.62 4.67 -5.15
CA GLN A 209 -11.88 4.65 -5.88
C GLN A 209 -11.73 4.86 -7.39
N ASN A 210 -10.76 5.66 -7.79
CA ASN A 210 -10.44 5.86 -9.21
C ASN A 210 -8.96 6.27 -9.35
N PRO A 211 -8.04 5.32 -9.29
CA PRO A 211 -6.61 5.59 -9.18
C PRO A 211 -6.01 6.31 -10.41
N VAL A 212 -6.67 6.24 -11.56
CA VAL A 212 -6.25 6.98 -12.76
C VAL A 212 -6.67 8.44 -12.66
N ARG A 213 -7.96 8.71 -12.40
CA ARG A 213 -8.48 10.08 -12.38
C ARG A 213 -8.14 10.84 -11.10
N ARG A 214 -7.82 10.13 -10.02
CA ARG A 214 -7.47 10.69 -8.71
C ARG A 214 -6.00 10.45 -8.34
N SER A 215 -5.15 10.25 -9.35
CA SER A 215 -3.71 10.16 -9.12
C SER A 215 -3.18 11.48 -8.53
N PRO A 216 -2.38 11.43 -7.46
CA PRO A 216 -1.78 12.63 -6.88
C PRO A 216 -0.82 13.38 -7.84
N LEU A 217 -0.32 12.72 -8.88
CA LEU A 217 0.63 13.31 -9.83
C LEU A 217 -0.06 14.15 -10.90
N ASN A 218 -1.14 13.64 -11.49
CA ASN A 218 -1.76 14.26 -12.68
C ASN A 218 -3.23 13.90 -12.86
N GLY A 219 -3.88 13.39 -11.82
CA GLY A 219 -5.28 13.01 -11.89
C GLY A 219 -6.21 14.23 -11.97
N PRO A 220 -7.05 14.36 -13.01
CA PRO A 220 -7.89 15.54 -13.21
C PRO A 220 -8.92 15.75 -12.08
N ASP A 221 -9.31 14.68 -11.38
CA ASP A 221 -10.29 14.73 -10.30
C ASP A 221 -9.67 14.75 -8.90
N PHE A 222 -8.33 14.76 -8.78
CA PHE A 222 -7.64 14.61 -7.50
C PHE A 222 -7.96 15.74 -6.52
N GLU A 223 -7.76 16.98 -6.93
CA GLU A 223 -7.98 18.14 -6.04
C GLU A 223 -9.45 18.28 -5.62
N ALA A 224 -10.39 18.01 -6.52
CA ALA A 224 -11.80 18.01 -6.18
C ALA A 224 -12.19 16.90 -5.20
N ALA A 225 -11.59 15.69 -5.34
CA ALA A 225 -11.80 14.60 -4.42
C ALA A 225 -11.17 14.88 -3.04
N ARG A 226 -9.96 15.45 -3.04
CA ARG A 226 -9.25 15.87 -1.84
C ARG A 226 -10.01 16.96 -1.07
N ALA A 227 -10.56 17.97 -1.77
CA ALA A 227 -11.37 19.01 -1.15
C ALA A 227 -12.61 18.43 -0.47
N ARG A 228 -13.33 17.51 -1.12
CA ARG A 228 -14.49 16.82 -0.54
C ARG A 228 -14.09 16.00 0.69
N MET A 229 -12.96 15.30 0.63
CA MET A 229 -12.48 14.51 1.76
C MET A 229 -12.11 15.39 2.96
N GLN A 230 -11.47 16.53 2.73
CA GLN A 230 -11.17 17.51 3.78
C GLN A 230 -12.46 17.99 4.47
N MET A 231 -13.47 18.33 3.69
CA MET A 231 -14.77 18.77 4.24
C MET A 231 -15.47 17.68 5.05
N LEU A 232 -15.42 16.42 4.59
CA LEU A 232 -15.97 15.29 5.34
C LEU A 232 -15.25 15.09 6.69
N ALA A 233 -13.92 15.19 6.69
CA ALA A 233 -13.11 15.05 7.89
C ALA A 233 -13.35 16.21 8.87
N ASP A 234 -13.44 17.43 8.38
CA ASP A 234 -13.72 18.62 9.20
C ASP A 234 -15.13 18.57 9.79
N ALA A 235 -16.11 18.05 9.04
CA ALA A 235 -17.48 17.86 9.54
C ALA A 235 -17.60 16.77 10.60
N GLU A 236 -16.76 15.72 10.52
CA GLU A 236 -16.70 14.68 11.56
C GLU A 236 -16.04 15.16 12.84
N ASP A 237 -15.01 16.03 12.71
CA ASP A 237 -14.30 16.59 13.86
C ASP A 237 -15.05 17.73 14.57
N ALA A 238 -16.11 18.27 13.94
CA ALA A 238 -16.92 19.35 14.52
C ALA A 238 -17.68 18.87 15.78
N PRO A 239 -17.84 19.72 16.81
CA PRO A 239 -18.65 19.41 17.98
C PRO A 239 -20.08 18.99 17.59
N GLY A 240 -20.48 17.76 17.93
CA GLY A 240 -21.78 17.17 17.54
C GLY A 240 -21.80 16.47 16.17
N GLY A 241 -20.68 16.35 15.47
CA GLY A 241 -20.58 15.88 14.08
C GLY A 241 -20.77 14.37 13.82
N GLY A 242 -21.04 13.56 14.84
CA GLY A 242 -20.95 12.09 14.72
C GLY A 242 -22.00 11.37 13.87
N GLN A 243 -23.24 11.85 13.70
CA GLN A 243 -24.32 11.09 13.05
C GLN A 243 -25.17 11.85 12.00
N GLY A 244 -25.03 13.17 11.88
CA GLY A 244 -25.88 13.98 11.02
C GLY A 244 -25.22 14.52 9.74
N ALA A 245 -23.90 14.56 9.68
CA ALA A 245 -23.16 15.30 8.65
C ALA A 245 -23.24 14.70 7.22
N THR A 246 -23.61 13.43 7.08
CA THR A 246 -23.64 12.75 5.77
C THR A 246 -24.94 12.88 5.00
N ALA A 247 -26.03 13.31 5.64
CA ALA A 247 -27.34 13.38 4.98
C ALA A 247 -27.56 14.63 4.12
N SER A 248 -26.74 15.67 4.27
CA SER A 248 -26.95 16.98 3.63
C SER A 248 -26.00 17.31 2.47
N PHE A 249 -25.10 16.42 2.10
CA PHE A 249 -24.19 16.65 0.98
C PHE A 249 -24.82 16.29 -0.37
N GLY A 250 -25.98 16.88 -0.67
CA GLY A 250 -26.53 16.96 -2.01
C GLY A 250 -25.61 17.77 -2.93
N ALA A 251 -25.61 17.45 -4.22
CA ALA A 251 -24.69 17.92 -5.26
C ALA A 251 -24.69 19.45 -5.54
N SER A 252 -25.35 20.27 -4.75
CA SER A 252 -25.54 21.70 -4.99
C SER A 252 -25.10 22.50 -3.75
N GLY A 253 -23.97 23.17 -3.86
CA GLY A 253 -23.59 24.21 -2.92
C GLY A 253 -22.25 24.03 -2.19
N PHE A 254 -21.25 23.51 -2.86
CA PHE A 254 -19.89 23.51 -2.28
C PHE A 254 -19.23 24.87 -2.47
N ALA A 255 -19.12 25.63 -1.41
CA ALA A 255 -18.24 26.79 -1.38
C ALA A 255 -16.78 26.30 -1.50
N LEU A 256 -16.24 26.30 -2.70
CA LEU A 256 -14.83 26.02 -3.03
C LEU A 256 -13.87 27.11 -2.49
N GLY A 257 -14.22 27.79 -1.39
CA GLY A 257 -13.52 28.98 -0.90
C GLY A 257 -12.40 28.73 0.10
N ARG A 258 -12.25 27.54 0.68
CA ARG A 258 -11.17 27.29 1.62
C ARG A 258 -9.98 26.69 0.91
N ALA A 259 -8.83 27.37 0.97
CA ALA A 259 -7.58 26.87 0.42
C ALA A 259 -7.20 25.52 1.10
N LEU A 260 -6.97 24.52 0.27
CA LEU A 260 -6.48 23.24 0.76
C LEU A 260 -5.07 23.38 1.33
N PRO A 261 -4.70 22.66 2.40
CA PRO A 261 -3.34 22.63 2.88
C PRO A 261 -2.36 22.26 1.75
N PRO A 262 -1.18 22.86 1.67
CA PRO A 262 -0.22 22.54 0.61
C PRO A 262 0.21 21.08 0.70
N LEU A 263 0.32 20.43 -0.47
CA LEU A 263 0.72 19.02 -0.59
C LEU A 263 1.88 18.93 -1.58
N ARG A 264 3.02 18.43 -1.11
CA ARG A 264 4.16 18.14 -1.98
C ARG A 264 4.14 16.68 -2.40
N VAL A 265 4.03 16.44 -3.69
CA VAL A 265 3.94 15.10 -4.26
C VAL A 265 5.15 14.79 -5.14
N TYR A 266 5.65 13.57 -5.04
CA TYR A 266 6.76 13.06 -5.84
C TYR A 266 6.28 11.89 -6.71
N GLY A 267 7.01 11.60 -7.80
CA GLY A 267 6.71 10.44 -8.65
C GLY A 267 7.73 9.33 -8.50
N PRO A 268 7.45 8.13 -9.08
CA PRO A 268 8.37 6.98 -9.06
C PRO A 268 9.75 7.29 -9.65
N ALA A 269 9.83 8.16 -10.65
CA ALA A 269 11.09 8.60 -11.25
C ALA A 269 12.03 9.33 -10.26
N ARG A 270 11.51 9.74 -9.11
CA ARG A 270 12.28 10.39 -8.03
C ARG A 270 12.56 9.48 -6.85
N LEU A 271 12.33 8.16 -6.98
CA LEU A 271 12.74 7.21 -5.96
C LEU A 271 14.26 7.31 -5.73
N PRO A 272 14.72 7.17 -4.49
CA PRO A 272 16.14 7.20 -4.19
C PRO A 272 16.85 5.98 -4.79
N PHE A 273 18.07 6.20 -5.24
CA PHE A 273 19.04 5.19 -5.56
C PHE A 273 20.33 5.50 -4.80
N GLY A 274 20.22 5.36 -3.48
CA GLY A 274 21.32 5.64 -2.55
C GLY A 274 22.26 4.44 -2.39
N ALA A 275 23.52 4.73 -2.09
CA ALA A 275 24.58 3.72 -1.93
C ALA A 275 24.53 2.67 -3.06
N PRO A 276 24.67 3.07 -4.34
CA PRO A 276 24.25 2.24 -5.47
C PRO A 276 24.93 0.88 -5.54
N HIS A 277 26.22 0.75 -5.18
CA HIS A 277 26.92 -0.53 -5.14
C HIS A 277 26.32 -1.45 -4.06
N VAL A 278 26.14 -0.94 -2.84
CA VAL A 278 25.54 -1.69 -1.73
C VAL A 278 24.09 -2.05 -2.02
N SER A 279 23.29 -1.07 -2.43
CA SER A 279 21.87 -1.31 -2.66
C SER A 279 21.59 -2.22 -3.86
N SER A 280 22.45 -2.22 -4.88
CA SER A 280 22.32 -3.15 -6.02
C SER A 280 22.65 -4.59 -5.64
N GLU A 281 23.65 -4.78 -4.80
CA GLU A 281 24.05 -6.10 -4.33
C GLU A 281 23.08 -6.67 -3.29
N THR A 282 22.57 -5.82 -2.40
CA THR A 282 21.71 -6.26 -1.29
C THR A 282 20.24 -6.37 -1.67
N LEU A 283 19.77 -5.67 -2.72
CA LEU A 283 18.36 -5.71 -3.13
C LEU A 283 17.82 -7.13 -3.37
N PRO A 284 18.55 -8.05 -4.04
CA PRO A 284 18.09 -9.44 -4.24
C PRO A 284 17.96 -10.26 -2.94
N LEU A 285 18.55 -9.78 -1.84
CA LEU A 285 18.44 -10.43 -0.53
C LEU A 285 17.11 -10.13 0.16
N SER A 286 16.40 -9.07 -0.26
CA SER A 286 15.06 -8.76 0.22
C SER A 286 14.06 -9.75 -0.38
N ARG A 287 13.50 -10.61 0.47
CA ARG A 287 12.59 -11.69 0.06
C ARG A 287 11.24 -11.54 0.79
N GLY A 288 10.15 -11.86 0.09
CA GLY A 288 8.81 -11.85 0.68
C GLY A 288 8.35 -10.47 1.19
N GLY A 289 8.98 -9.38 0.73
CA GLY A 289 8.69 -8.02 1.17
C GLY A 289 9.39 -7.60 2.46
N GLU A 290 10.25 -8.46 3.03
CA GLU A 290 11.08 -8.09 4.18
C GLU A 290 12.22 -7.15 3.74
N PRO A 291 12.39 -5.99 4.41
CA PRO A 291 13.43 -5.05 4.06
C PRO A 291 14.83 -5.56 4.44
N VAL A 292 15.80 -5.33 3.56
CA VAL A 292 17.23 -5.47 3.95
C VAL A 292 17.68 -4.15 4.61
N ARG A 293 18.00 -4.22 5.89
CA ARG A 293 18.57 -3.08 6.60
C ARG A 293 20.10 -3.18 6.55
N THR A 294 20.74 -2.13 6.07
CA THR A 294 22.21 -2.02 5.99
C THR A 294 22.77 -1.20 7.16
N CYS A 295 24.09 -1.24 7.33
CA CYS A 295 24.81 -0.39 8.28
C CYS A 295 25.16 0.99 7.68
N ILE A 296 24.78 1.26 6.44
CA ILE A 296 25.08 2.52 5.74
C ILE A 296 24.43 3.69 6.45
N ASP A 297 25.18 4.75 6.65
CA ASP A 297 24.70 6.06 7.04
C ASP A 297 24.48 6.89 5.79
N SER A 298 23.23 7.22 5.48
CA SER A 298 22.89 7.97 4.25
C SER A 298 23.53 9.36 4.18
N GLY A 299 23.80 9.99 5.31
CA GLY A 299 24.48 11.30 5.37
C GLY A 299 25.94 11.19 4.97
N LEU A 300 26.67 10.27 5.61
CA LEU A 300 28.07 9.99 5.32
C LEU A 300 28.25 9.43 3.91
N GLN A 301 27.37 8.56 3.46
CA GLN A 301 27.38 8.02 2.10
C GLN A 301 27.34 9.12 1.04
N ARG A 302 26.39 10.05 1.14
CA ARG A 302 26.27 11.18 0.20
C ARG A 302 27.50 12.10 0.26
N LEU A 303 28.09 12.29 1.42
CA LEU A 303 29.34 13.06 1.56
C LEU A 303 30.48 12.37 0.83
N MET A 304 30.65 11.06 1.04
CA MET A 304 31.68 10.24 0.37
C MET A 304 31.50 10.21 -1.14
N GLU A 305 30.27 10.01 -1.64
CA GLU A 305 29.97 10.03 -3.08
C GLU A 305 30.42 11.35 -3.72
N ARG A 306 30.11 12.49 -3.10
CA ARG A 306 30.57 13.81 -3.59
C ARG A 306 32.08 13.96 -3.51
N ALA A 307 32.70 13.51 -2.42
CA ALA A 307 34.13 13.61 -2.24
C ALA A 307 34.91 12.79 -3.27
N VAL A 308 34.49 11.54 -3.50
CA VAL A 308 35.11 10.62 -4.48
C VAL A 308 34.94 11.16 -5.90
N ALA A 309 33.72 11.58 -6.26
CA ALA A 309 33.47 12.18 -7.57
C ALA A 309 34.30 13.45 -7.80
N GLY A 310 34.38 14.33 -6.81
CA GLY A 310 35.20 15.54 -6.86
C GLY A 310 36.72 15.26 -6.94
N PHE A 311 37.17 14.22 -6.23
CA PHE A 311 38.57 13.79 -6.29
C PHE A 311 38.93 13.27 -7.69
N ALA A 312 38.13 12.36 -8.23
CA ALA A 312 38.31 11.80 -9.58
C ALA A 312 38.28 12.92 -10.65
N ALA A 313 37.33 13.86 -10.54
CA ALA A 313 37.23 14.99 -11.46
C ALA A 313 38.51 15.86 -11.50
N ARG A 314 39.06 16.15 -10.33
CA ARG A 314 40.37 16.90 -10.24
C ARG A 314 41.54 16.08 -10.73
N GLY A 315 41.50 14.77 -10.55
CA GLY A 315 42.56 13.86 -10.94
C GLY A 315 42.62 13.53 -12.44
N ARG A 316 41.58 13.82 -13.21
CA ARG A 316 41.50 13.50 -14.66
C ARG A 316 42.68 14.01 -15.45
N ARG A 317 43.17 15.22 -15.16
CA ARG A 317 44.36 15.82 -15.80
C ARG A 317 45.62 15.02 -15.57
N TYR A 318 45.64 14.16 -14.58
CA TYR A 318 46.77 13.27 -14.26
C TYR A 318 46.51 11.79 -14.63
N GLY A 319 45.45 11.53 -15.41
CA GLY A 319 45.07 10.19 -15.79
C GLY A 319 44.25 9.42 -14.76
N LEU A 320 43.84 10.04 -13.66
CA LEU A 320 42.99 9.41 -12.65
C LEU A 320 41.52 9.53 -13.10
N ASN A 321 40.95 8.46 -13.60
CA ASN A 321 39.58 8.45 -14.11
C ASN A 321 38.55 7.91 -13.14
N ASN A 322 38.96 7.11 -12.13
CA ASN A 322 38.08 6.48 -11.17
C ASN A 322 38.71 6.42 -9.77
N ALA A 323 37.90 6.34 -8.73
CA ALA A 323 38.33 6.16 -7.38
C ALA A 323 37.24 5.45 -6.57
N ALA A 324 37.65 4.73 -5.53
CA ALA A 324 36.74 4.04 -4.60
C ALA A 324 37.09 4.41 -3.15
N ALA A 325 36.13 4.36 -2.26
CA ALA A 325 36.34 4.64 -0.84
C ALA A 325 35.42 3.79 0.05
N LEU A 326 35.96 3.40 1.20
CA LEU A 326 35.27 2.65 2.23
C LEU A 326 35.41 3.39 3.56
N LEU A 327 34.30 3.56 4.27
CA LEU A 327 34.26 4.15 5.61
C LEU A 327 33.79 3.09 6.63
N ILE A 328 34.62 2.79 7.56
CA ILE A 328 34.37 1.79 8.61
C ILE A 328 34.30 2.48 9.97
N HIS A 329 33.27 2.17 10.74
CA HIS A 329 33.19 2.53 12.15
C HIS A 329 33.98 1.49 12.96
N TRP A 330 35.22 1.84 13.32
CA TRP A 330 36.16 0.88 13.87
C TRP A 330 35.69 0.17 15.17
N PRO A 331 34.93 0.79 16.09
CA PRO A 331 34.51 0.09 17.31
C PRO A 331 33.50 -1.03 17.03
N SER A 332 32.61 -0.88 16.04
CA SER A 332 31.62 -1.91 15.66
C SER A 332 31.98 -2.67 14.39
N MET A 333 33.06 -2.27 13.69
CA MET A 333 33.49 -2.81 12.40
C MET A 333 32.43 -2.76 11.31
N GLU A 334 31.44 -1.84 11.47
CA GLU A 334 30.36 -1.66 10.50
C GLU A 334 30.78 -0.72 9.37
N ILE A 335 30.40 -1.05 8.15
CA ILE A 335 30.57 -0.19 6.98
C ILE A 335 29.50 0.90 7.00
N ARG A 336 29.91 2.15 7.25
CA ARG A 336 29.03 3.33 7.29
C ARG A 336 28.87 4.00 5.94
N GLY A 337 29.84 3.80 5.03
CA GLY A 337 29.81 4.31 3.67
C GLY A 337 30.65 3.45 2.75
N LEU A 338 30.15 3.22 1.53
CA LEU A 338 30.86 2.49 0.49
C LEU A 338 30.59 3.13 -0.87
N VAL A 339 31.66 3.61 -1.49
CA VAL A 339 31.65 4.20 -2.83
C VAL A 339 32.59 3.38 -3.70
N GLY A 340 32.05 2.49 -4.52
CA GLY A 340 32.84 1.59 -5.36
C GLY A 340 33.42 2.26 -6.61
N SER A 341 32.87 3.41 -7.02
CA SER A 341 33.37 4.18 -8.17
C SER A 341 33.00 5.65 -8.07
N ALA A 342 33.67 6.49 -8.83
CA ALA A 342 33.37 7.94 -8.91
C ALA A 342 32.00 8.26 -9.54
N GLY A 343 31.39 7.31 -10.26
CA GLY A 343 30.06 7.44 -10.86
C GLY A 343 29.50 6.08 -11.26
N PHE A 344 28.52 5.58 -10.49
CA PHE A 344 27.93 4.24 -10.69
C PHE A 344 27.39 4.02 -12.12
N SER A 345 26.74 5.02 -12.70
CA SER A 345 26.13 4.91 -14.03
C SER A 345 27.07 5.28 -15.17
N ASP A 346 28.32 5.64 -14.89
CA ASP A 346 29.30 6.01 -15.89
C ASP A 346 29.98 4.77 -16.50
N ALA A 347 29.56 4.41 -17.71
CA ALA A 347 30.11 3.26 -18.43
C ALA A 347 31.59 3.46 -18.84
N ALA A 348 32.04 4.70 -19.06
CA ALA A 348 33.42 5.00 -19.49
C ALA A 348 34.46 4.63 -18.41
N ILE A 349 34.07 4.61 -17.14
CA ILE A 349 34.93 4.22 -16.03
C ILE A 349 34.55 2.85 -15.45
N SER A 350 33.70 2.08 -16.13
CA SER A 350 33.14 0.82 -15.59
C SER A 350 32.49 1.04 -14.22
N GLY A 351 31.65 2.09 -14.10
CA GLY A 351 31.17 2.62 -12.84
C GLY A 351 30.42 1.63 -11.94
N GLN A 352 29.85 0.57 -12.50
CA GLN A 352 29.15 -0.48 -11.73
C GLN A 352 30.12 -1.47 -11.04
N VAL A 353 31.39 -1.48 -11.41
CA VAL A 353 32.41 -2.30 -10.74
C VAL A 353 32.73 -1.70 -9.39
N ASP A 354 32.62 -2.51 -8.34
CA ASP A 354 32.99 -2.11 -6.97
C ASP A 354 34.51 -2.14 -6.79
N GLY A 355 35.13 -0.97 -6.91
CA GLY A 355 36.57 -0.78 -6.72
C GLY A 355 37.06 -1.03 -5.29
N THR A 356 36.17 -1.06 -4.28
CA THR A 356 36.54 -1.39 -2.89
C THR A 356 36.91 -2.87 -2.71
N ARG A 357 36.45 -3.73 -3.64
CA ARG A 357 36.77 -5.17 -3.68
C ARG A 357 37.94 -5.51 -4.59
N ALA A 358 38.48 -4.54 -5.32
CA ALA A 358 39.57 -4.78 -6.21
C ALA A 358 40.85 -5.15 -5.45
N ARG A 359 41.46 -6.28 -5.79
CA ARG A 359 42.77 -6.65 -5.23
C ARG A 359 43.83 -5.70 -5.77
N ARG A 360 44.44 -4.95 -4.89
CA ARG A 360 45.48 -3.97 -5.21
C ARG A 360 46.72 -4.23 -4.37
N SER A 361 47.92 -3.88 -4.89
CA SER A 361 49.13 -3.84 -4.08
C SER A 361 48.97 -2.79 -2.97
N PRO A 362 49.21 -3.16 -1.71
CA PRO A 362 49.11 -2.24 -0.59
C PRO A 362 50.08 -1.07 -0.66
N GLY A 363 51.23 -1.28 -1.33
CA GLY A 363 52.25 -0.25 -1.47
C GLY A 363 52.66 0.36 -0.12
N SER A 364 52.75 1.67 -0.08
CA SER A 364 53.15 2.40 1.15
C SER A 364 52.13 2.38 2.29
N THR A 365 50.92 1.88 2.08
CA THR A 365 49.92 1.73 3.17
C THR A 365 50.31 0.72 4.24
N LEU A 366 51.26 -0.18 3.93
CA LEU A 366 51.83 -1.09 4.92
C LEU A 366 52.86 -0.43 5.86
N LYS A 367 53.41 0.74 5.52
CA LYS A 367 54.47 1.39 6.34
C LYS A 367 54.05 1.65 7.79
N PRO A 368 52.84 2.13 8.13
CA PRO A 368 52.43 2.29 9.52
C PRO A 368 52.52 1.00 10.33
N PHE A 369 52.15 -0.15 9.73
CA PHE A 369 52.24 -1.44 10.41
C PHE A 369 53.66 -1.89 10.59
N ILE A 370 54.50 -1.70 9.55
CA ILE A 370 55.95 -2.05 9.63
C ILE A 370 56.63 -1.20 10.70
N TYR A 371 56.35 0.13 10.72
CA TYR A 371 56.94 1.03 11.72
C TYR A 371 56.39 0.74 13.13
N GLY A 372 55.06 0.46 13.26
CA GLY A 372 54.48 0.07 14.54
C GLY A 372 55.17 -1.16 15.11
N MET A 373 55.32 -2.23 14.32
CA MET A 373 56.02 -3.46 14.72
C MET A 373 57.51 -3.21 15.10
N ALA A 374 58.18 -2.28 14.42
CA ALA A 374 59.56 -1.92 14.71
C ALA A 374 59.72 -1.07 15.99
N LEU A 375 58.67 -0.35 16.40
CA LEU A 375 58.67 0.43 17.63
C LEU A 375 58.27 -0.38 18.87
N ASP A 376 57.58 -1.51 18.68
CA ASP A 376 57.18 -2.43 19.73
C ASP A 376 58.31 -3.44 20.12
N GLN A 377 59.42 -3.46 19.37
CA GLN A 377 60.64 -4.24 19.67
C GLN A 377 61.71 -3.39 20.36
#